data_5282bf54c5e5aac2bec926de411768e1
#
_entry.id   5282bf54c5e5aac2bec926de411768e1
#
_cell.length_a   1.000
_cell.length_b   1.000
_cell.length_c   1.000
_cell.angle_alpha   90.00
_cell.angle_beta   90.00
_cell.angle_gamma   90.00
#
_symmetry.space_group_name_H-M   'P 1'
#
loop_
_entity.id
_entity.type
_entity.pdbx_description
1 polymer ?
#
loop_
_entity_poly.entity_id
_entity_poly.type
_entity_poly.pdbx_seq_one_letter_code
_entity_poly.pdbx_strand_id
1 'polypeptide(L)'
;MMMSNVTPIYLRPTRNAYGILGGIPKKEFERATIEAKVKGTPNATWPVHAVVTNSTYDGLFYNTNFIKQTLDVKSIHFDSAWVPYTNFSKIYDGHAGMSGDRVPGKVFYETQSTHKLLAAFSQASMIHVKGDINEETFNEAYMMHTSTSPFYPLVASTETAAAMMRSNVGHRLVDEAIDRAIRFRKEVKRLHNAADTWFFDVWQPDNIDTKECWELKPEDTWHGFRNVDGDHMFLDPIKVTLLTPGLNADGTMADKGIPASIVSKYLDDRGIIVEKTGPYNLLFLFSFGIDNTKAMGLLRELCNFRRDFDRNLEIREAIPSLYKKNPAFYEGMRLQDLAQGIHELTVKHDLPNMMFHAFENLPKMEMTPHEAFQRELKGEIEEVRIEDMQDRVSANMILPYPPGVPLVMPGEVLTKDNRAVLDFLLMLCEIGEHFPGFETDIHGAYRQADGTYTVKVIKQ
;
A
#
# COMPACT_ATOMS: atom_id res chain seq x y z
N MET A 1 13.24 -13.65 4.41
CA MET A 1 14.42 -13.16 5.15
C MET A 1 14.67 -14.00 6.40
N MET A 2 13.72 -14.13 7.33
CA MET A 2 13.90 -14.90 8.58
C MET A 2 14.29 -16.36 8.35
N MET A 3 13.56 -17.11 7.52
CA MET A 3 13.85 -18.54 7.25
C MET A 3 15.07 -18.78 6.36
N SER A 4 15.39 -17.87 5.46
CA SER A 4 16.45 -18.07 4.46
C SER A 4 17.82 -17.56 4.90
N ASN A 5 17.94 -17.00 6.09
CA ASN A 5 19.18 -16.41 6.64
C ASN A 5 19.90 -15.48 5.65
N VAL A 6 19.16 -14.55 5.06
CA VAL A 6 19.69 -13.58 4.10
C VAL A 6 19.81 -12.21 4.72
N THR A 7 20.86 -11.48 4.36
CA THR A 7 21.05 -10.07 4.71
C THR A 7 20.34 -9.22 3.65
N PRO A 8 19.27 -8.48 4.03
CA PRO A 8 18.54 -7.63 3.09
C PRO A 8 19.29 -6.32 2.79
N ILE A 9 19.22 -5.86 1.53
CA ILE A 9 19.61 -4.53 1.10
C ILE A 9 18.35 -3.82 0.62
N TYR A 10 17.91 -2.79 1.34
CA TYR A 10 16.67 -2.10 1.02
C TYR A 10 16.89 -0.98 0.00
N LEU A 11 16.04 -0.97 -1.06
CA LEU A 11 15.90 0.15 -1.98
C LEU A 11 14.70 0.99 -1.52
N ARG A 12 14.90 2.30 -1.40
CA ARG A 12 13.90 3.19 -0.81
C ARG A 12 12.90 3.68 -1.86
N PRO A 13 11.60 3.44 -1.70
CA PRO A 13 10.59 4.08 -2.51
C PRO A 13 10.41 5.55 -2.11
N THR A 14 9.77 6.32 -2.98
CA THR A 14 9.30 7.66 -2.66
C THR A 14 7.96 7.59 -1.90
N ARG A 15 7.58 8.71 -1.27
CA ARG A 15 6.27 8.89 -0.66
C ARG A 15 5.82 10.34 -0.85
N ASN A 16 4.52 10.55 -1.05
CA ASN A 16 3.95 11.88 -1.14
C ASN A 16 3.31 12.33 0.19
N ALA A 17 2.85 13.58 0.24
CA ALA A 17 2.23 14.17 1.44
C ALA A 17 0.98 13.40 1.90
N TYR A 18 0.22 12.79 0.99
CA TYR A 18 -0.94 11.97 1.32
C TYR A 18 -0.58 10.61 1.93
N GLY A 19 0.71 10.29 2.07
CA GLY A 19 1.17 8.99 2.52
C GLY A 19 1.08 7.89 1.46
N ILE A 20 0.80 8.25 0.20
CA ILE A 20 0.81 7.32 -0.93
C ILE A 20 2.25 6.93 -1.23
N LEU A 21 2.47 5.61 -1.35
CA LEU A 21 3.78 5.06 -1.68
C LEU A 21 4.03 5.17 -3.17
N GLY A 22 5.11 5.86 -3.52
CA GLY A 22 5.59 6.00 -4.90
C GLY A 22 6.55 4.89 -5.31
N GLY A 23 7.17 5.07 -6.46
CA GLY A 23 8.20 4.16 -6.96
C GLY A 23 9.55 4.32 -6.26
N ILE A 24 10.36 3.29 -6.39
CA ILE A 24 11.79 3.35 -6.11
C ILE A 24 12.43 4.17 -7.24
N PRO A 25 13.13 5.27 -6.97
CA PRO A 25 13.79 6.08 -8.01
C PRO A 25 14.79 5.27 -8.85
N LYS A 26 14.94 5.62 -10.12
CA LYS A 26 15.87 4.95 -11.06
C LYS A 26 17.28 4.82 -10.48
N LYS A 27 17.77 5.85 -9.80
CA LYS A 27 19.08 5.89 -9.14
C LYS A 27 19.28 4.76 -8.11
N GLU A 28 18.22 4.34 -7.42
CA GLU A 28 18.32 3.28 -6.42
C GLU A 28 18.66 1.90 -7.04
N PHE A 29 18.36 1.69 -8.32
CA PHE A 29 18.67 0.47 -9.06
C PHE A 29 20.09 0.45 -9.64
N GLU A 30 20.79 1.57 -9.63
CA GLU A 30 22.13 1.69 -10.18
C GLU A 30 23.18 0.95 -9.34
N ARG A 31 24.16 0.35 -10.02
CA ARG A 31 25.24 -0.40 -9.39
C ARG A 31 25.96 0.38 -8.28
N ALA A 32 26.29 1.67 -8.54
CA ALA A 32 26.98 2.51 -7.57
C ALA A 32 26.21 2.72 -6.26
N THR A 33 24.88 2.89 -6.35
CA THR A 33 24.01 3.01 -5.18
C THR A 33 23.96 1.72 -4.38
N ILE A 34 23.84 0.57 -5.07
CA ILE A 34 23.84 -0.74 -4.43
C ILE A 34 25.19 -1.03 -3.75
N GLU A 35 26.32 -0.71 -4.41
CA GLU A 35 27.64 -0.85 -3.80
C GLU A 35 27.80 -0.04 -2.51
N ALA A 36 27.30 1.19 -2.49
CA ALA A 36 27.33 2.02 -1.29
C ALA A 36 26.50 1.40 -0.14
N LYS A 37 25.31 0.87 -0.46
CA LYS A 37 24.43 0.20 0.52
C LYS A 37 25.06 -1.10 1.04
N VAL A 38 25.65 -1.92 0.16
CA VAL A 38 26.36 -3.16 0.58
C VAL A 38 27.50 -2.83 1.53
N LYS A 39 28.31 -1.79 1.23
CA LYS A 39 29.40 -1.35 2.13
C LYS A 39 28.89 -0.83 3.48
N GLY A 40 27.70 -0.23 3.51
CA GLY A 40 27.07 0.27 4.74
C GLY A 40 26.30 -0.78 5.55
N THR A 41 26.18 -2.00 5.05
CA THR A 41 25.40 -3.06 5.70
C THR A 41 26.34 -4.14 6.26
N PRO A 42 26.30 -4.42 7.57
CA PRO A 42 27.18 -5.43 8.19
C PRO A 42 27.03 -6.82 7.52
N ASN A 43 28.14 -7.47 7.24
CA ASN A 43 28.21 -8.81 6.65
C ASN A 43 27.50 -8.97 5.28
N ALA A 44 27.12 -7.87 4.62
CA ALA A 44 26.50 -7.93 3.32
C ALA A 44 27.52 -8.29 2.22
N THR A 45 27.05 -9.07 1.26
CA THR A 45 27.75 -9.37 0.00
C THR A 45 26.95 -8.81 -1.17
N TRP A 46 27.50 -8.88 -2.37
CA TRP A 46 26.75 -8.48 -3.56
C TRP A 46 25.43 -9.28 -3.68
N PRO A 47 24.27 -8.60 -3.83
CA PRO A 47 23.00 -9.30 -3.87
C PRO A 47 22.87 -10.18 -5.12
N VAL A 48 22.34 -11.37 -4.93
CA VAL A 48 22.13 -12.34 -6.02
C VAL A 48 20.69 -12.38 -6.51
N HIS A 49 19.77 -11.85 -5.68
CA HIS A 49 18.33 -11.86 -5.92
C HIS A 49 17.72 -10.54 -5.48
N ALA A 50 16.75 -10.05 -6.24
CA ALA A 50 15.96 -8.87 -5.86
C ALA A 50 14.46 -9.19 -5.90
N VAL A 51 13.72 -8.57 -4.99
CA VAL A 51 12.25 -8.58 -5.00
C VAL A 51 11.76 -7.15 -5.22
N VAL A 52 10.89 -6.96 -6.21
CA VAL A 52 10.30 -5.66 -6.56
C VAL A 52 8.79 -5.80 -6.60
N THR A 53 8.09 -5.08 -5.74
CA THR A 53 6.62 -5.07 -5.76
C THR A 53 6.13 -4.27 -6.96
N ASN A 54 5.37 -4.90 -7.84
CA ASN A 54 4.82 -4.32 -9.07
C ASN A 54 3.36 -4.77 -9.27
N SER A 55 2.36 -3.92 -9.03
CA SER A 55 2.38 -2.48 -8.72
C SER A 55 2.44 -2.21 -7.20
N THR A 56 2.64 -0.93 -6.84
CA THR A 56 2.37 -0.48 -5.47
C THR A 56 0.90 -0.68 -5.12
N TYR A 57 0.55 -0.60 -3.84
CA TYR A 57 -0.85 -0.79 -3.40
C TYR A 57 -1.80 0.22 -4.07
N ASP A 58 -1.35 1.46 -4.23
CA ASP A 58 -2.11 2.54 -4.88
C ASP A 58 -2.10 2.50 -6.42
N GLY A 59 -1.41 1.53 -7.02
CA GLY A 59 -1.47 1.25 -8.46
C GLY A 59 -0.35 1.85 -9.28
N LEU A 60 0.80 2.14 -8.72
CA LEU A 60 1.95 2.59 -9.51
C LEU A 60 2.75 1.40 -10.00
N PHE A 61 2.77 1.21 -11.31
CA PHE A 61 3.57 0.23 -12.03
C PHE A 61 4.94 0.79 -12.40
N TYR A 62 5.93 -0.09 -12.46
CA TYR A 62 7.24 0.24 -13.03
C TYR A 62 7.31 -0.01 -14.53
N ASN A 63 8.22 0.69 -15.20
CA ASN A 63 8.83 0.22 -16.43
C ASN A 63 9.74 -0.97 -16.07
N THR A 64 9.21 -2.18 -16.18
CA THR A 64 9.91 -3.40 -15.72
C THR A 64 11.13 -3.71 -16.57
N ASN A 65 11.15 -3.28 -17.85
CA ASN A 65 12.30 -3.48 -18.74
C ASN A 65 13.51 -2.66 -18.27
N PHE A 66 13.30 -1.44 -17.80
CA PHE A 66 14.35 -0.63 -17.21
C PHE A 66 15.01 -1.37 -16.01
N ILE A 67 14.19 -1.87 -15.08
CA ILE A 67 14.69 -2.59 -13.88
C ILE A 67 15.49 -3.84 -14.29
N LYS A 68 14.97 -4.64 -15.23
CA LYS A 68 15.63 -5.86 -15.71
C LYS A 68 16.99 -5.61 -16.34
N GLN A 69 17.14 -4.49 -17.03
CA GLN A 69 18.39 -4.11 -17.70
C GLN A 69 19.39 -3.49 -16.72
N THR A 70 18.92 -2.65 -15.80
CA THR A 70 19.76 -1.84 -14.91
C THR A 70 20.22 -2.60 -13.68
N LEU A 71 19.32 -3.34 -13.02
CA LEU A 71 19.63 -3.99 -11.75
C LEU A 71 20.57 -5.19 -11.96
N ASP A 72 21.79 -5.06 -11.45
CA ASP A 72 22.88 -6.05 -11.63
C ASP A 72 22.77 -7.20 -10.59
N VAL A 73 21.78 -8.07 -10.79
CA VAL A 73 21.58 -9.29 -10.01
C VAL A 73 21.26 -10.48 -10.93
N LYS A 74 21.48 -11.69 -10.46
CA LYS A 74 21.21 -12.92 -11.24
C LYS A 74 19.72 -13.16 -11.45
N SER A 75 18.89 -12.79 -10.48
CA SER A 75 17.44 -13.00 -10.57
C SER A 75 16.66 -11.85 -9.97
N ILE A 76 15.50 -11.55 -10.58
CA ILE A 76 14.55 -10.55 -10.12
C ILE A 76 13.18 -11.20 -9.98
N HIS A 77 12.54 -11.02 -8.84
CA HIS A 77 11.19 -11.47 -8.57
C HIS A 77 10.26 -10.24 -8.48
N PHE A 78 9.35 -10.14 -9.43
CA PHE A 78 8.27 -9.16 -9.38
C PHE A 78 7.11 -9.73 -8.56
N ASP A 79 6.83 -9.08 -7.42
CA ASP A 79 5.61 -9.35 -6.67
C ASP A 79 4.47 -8.56 -7.33
N SER A 80 3.74 -9.25 -8.19
CA SER A 80 2.62 -8.74 -8.97
C SER A 80 1.27 -9.27 -8.44
N ALA A 81 1.19 -9.50 -7.13
CA ALA A 81 0.03 -10.12 -6.48
C ALA A 81 -1.30 -9.41 -6.78
N TRP A 82 -1.27 -8.08 -6.97
CA TRP A 82 -2.43 -7.24 -7.25
C TRP A 82 -2.83 -7.13 -8.71
N VAL A 83 -2.02 -7.60 -9.64
CA VAL A 83 -2.12 -7.17 -11.05
C VAL A 83 -2.06 -8.31 -12.07
N PRO A 84 -2.76 -9.44 -11.83
CA PRO A 84 -2.76 -10.57 -12.76
C PRO A 84 -3.49 -10.28 -14.09
N TYR A 85 -4.13 -9.12 -14.25
CA TYR A 85 -4.89 -8.70 -15.43
C TYR A 85 -4.06 -7.93 -16.47
N THR A 86 -2.81 -7.60 -16.19
CA THR A 86 -1.99 -6.69 -17.02
C THR A 86 -1.80 -7.14 -18.46
N ASN A 87 -1.77 -8.44 -18.74
CA ASN A 87 -1.63 -8.96 -20.10
C ASN A 87 -2.93 -8.90 -20.94
N PHE A 88 -4.04 -8.44 -20.36
CA PHE A 88 -5.35 -8.41 -21.02
C PHE A 88 -5.80 -7.02 -21.45
N SER A 89 -4.95 -5.99 -21.33
CA SER A 89 -5.16 -4.68 -21.95
C SER A 89 -3.84 -4.06 -22.37
N LYS A 90 -3.83 -3.44 -23.54
CA LYS A 90 -2.66 -2.76 -24.12
C LYS A 90 -2.17 -1.56 -23.30
N ILE A 91 -3.01 -1.02 -22.44
CA ILE A 91 -2.61 0.12 -21.59
C ILE A 91 -1.45 -0.27 -20.66
N TYR A 92 -1.34 -1.56 -20.29
CA TYR A 92 -0.29 -2.08 -19.41
C TYR A 92 0.94 -2.62 -20.13
N ASP A 93 1.05 -2.47 -21.47
CA ASP A 93 2.20 -2.96 -22.23
C ASP A 93 3.52 -2.36 -21.70
N GLY A 94 4.48 -3.22 -21.36
CA GLY A 94 5.77 -2.83 -20.79
C GLY A 94 5.82 -2.80 -19.25
N HIS A 95 4.67 -2.95 -18.57
CA HIS A 95 4.57 -2.81 -17.12
C HIS A 95 4.44 -4.14 -16.36
N ALA A 96 4.08 -5.25 -17.02
CA ALA A 96 4.06 -6.57 -16.37
C ALA A 96 5.48 -7.10 -16.09
N GLY A 97 5.64 -7.86 -15.03
CA GLY A 97 6.93 -8.49 -14.68
C GLY A 97 7.47 -9.38 -15.78
N MET A 98 6.60 -10.04 -16.56
CA MET A 98 6.98 -10.87 -17.70
C MET A 98 7.10 -10.11 -19.03
N SER A 99 6.91 -8.77 -19.06
CA SER A 99 7.06 -7.98 -20.30
C SER A 99 8.50 -8.02 -20.84
N GLY A 100 8.64 -7.73 -22.14
CA GLY A 100 9.94 -7.64 -22.83
C GLY A 100 10.65 -8.97 -23.02
N ASP A 101 11.87 -8.91 -23.53
CA ASP A 101 12.67 -10.06 -23.92
C ASP A 101 13.40 -10.70 -22.74
N ARG A 102 13.95 -11.90 -22.97
CA ARG A 102 14.93 -12.52 -22.06
C ARG A 102 16.22 -11.70 -22.02
N VAL A 103 16.79 -11.59 -20.83
CA VAL A 103 18.13 -11.00 -20.65
C VAL A 103 19.11 -12.16 -20.38
N PRO A 104 20.15 -12.33 -21.21
CA PRO A 104 21.09 -13.43 -21.03
C PRO A 104 21.69 -13.46 -19.61
N GLY A 105 21.72 -14.64 -19.01
CA GLY A 105 22.28 -14.85 -17.66
C GLY A 105 21.42 -14.34 -16.51
N LYS A 106 20.21 -13.85 -16.77
CA LYS A 106 19.25 -13.45 -15.75
C LYS A 106 17.97 -14.30 -15.78
N VAL A 107 17.37 -14.47 -14.60
CA VAL A 107 16.08 -15.14 -14.43
C VAL A 107 15.09 -14.15 -13.80
N PHE A 108 13.89 -14.11 -14.36
CA PHE A 108 12.79 -13.31 -13.84
C PHE A 108 11.68 -14.20 -13.34
N TYR A 109 11.21 -13.92 -12.14
CA TYR A 109 10.03 -14.51 -11.54
C TYR A 109 8.94 -13.47 -11.43
N GLU A 110 7.69 -13.87 -11.56
CA GLU A 110 6.53 -13.02 -11.28
C GLU A 110 5.47 -13.82 -10.54
N THR A 111 5.15 -13.40 -9.33
CA THR A 111 4.05 -14.01 -8.56
C THR A 111 2.79 -13.17 -8.71
N GLN A 112 1.69 -13.85 -9.07
CA GLN A 112 0.37 -13.24 -9.22
C GLN A 112 -0.63 -13.98 -8.34
N SER A 113 -1.39 -13.23 -7.53
CA SER A 113 -2.52 -13.78 -6.77
C SER A 113 -3.75 -13.83 -7.66
N THR A 114 -3.98 -14.97 -8.30
CA THR A 114 -5.10 -15.19 -9.21
C THR A 114 -6.46 -14.92 -8.55
N HIS A 115 -6.55 -15.23 -7.23
CA HIS A 115 -7.76 -15.03 -6.44
C HIS A 115 -8.12 -13.56 -6.15
N LYS A 116 -7.19 -12.61 -6.31
CA LYS A 116 -7.47 -11.20 -5.98
C LYS A 116 -8.27 -10.51 -7.08
N LEU A 117 -7.77 -10.56 -8.32
CA LEU A 117 -8.35 -9.81 -9.44
C LEU A 117 -8.63 -10.64 -10.69
N LEU A 118 -8.51 -11.96 -10.62
CA LEU A 118 -9.11 -12.90 -11.55
C LEU A 118 -10.15 -13.75 -10.83
N ALA A 119 -10.92 -14.53 -11.57
CA ALA A 119 -12.07 -15.26 -11.02
C ALA A 119 -11.69 -16.62 -10.39
N ALA A 120 -10.59 -16.68 -9.63
CA ALA A 120 -10.20 -17.89 -8.91
C ALA A 120 -10.59 -17.82 -7.43
N PHE A 121 -10.69 -19.00 -6.79
CA PHE A 121 -10.98 -19.09 -5.36
C PHE A 121 -9.80 -18.57 -4.53
N SER A 122 -10.11 -18.11 -3.31
CA SER A 122 -9.10 -17.64 -2.35
C SER A 122 -7.97 -18.67 -2.22
N GLN A 123 -6.73 -18.19 -2.06
CA GLN A 123 -5.46 -18.92 -2.04
C GLN A 123 -4.90 -19.34 -3.41
N ALA A 124 -5.64 -19.18 -4.52
CA ALA A 124 -5.09 -19.44 -5.85
C ALA A 124 -4.02 -18.39 -6.21
N SER A 125 -2.86 -18.84 -6.61
CA SER A 125 -1.76 -17.99 -7.09
C SER A 125 -0.97 -18.69 -8.19
N MET A 126 -0.17 -17.92 -8.93
CA MET A 126 0.70 -18.43 -10.01
C MET A 126 2.08 -17.82 -9.89
N ILE A 127 3.11 -18.59 -10.22
CA ILE A 127 4.47 -18.12 -10.42
C ILE A 127 4.83 -18.31 -11.89
N HIS A 128 5.17 -17.20 -12.55
CA HIS A 128 5.70 -17.21 -13.91
C HIS A 128 7.22 -17.14 -13.85
N VAL A 129 7.89 -17.83 -14.79
CA VAL A 129 9.36 -17.85 -14.88
C VAL A 129 9.79 -17.53 -16.30
N LYS A 130 10.75 -16.63 -16.45
CA LYS A 130 11.38 -16.27 -17.72
C LYS A 130 12.90 -16.28 -17.56
N GLY A 131 13.59 -17.13 -18.30
CA GLY A 131 15.03 -17.34 -18.24
C GLY A 131 15.36 -18.84 -18.12
N ASP A 132 16.63 -19.14 -17.95
CA ASP A 132 17.10 -20.51 -17.83
C ASP A 132 17.23 -20.89 -16.36
N ILE A 133 16.42 -21.86 -15.93
CA ILE A 133 16.42 -22.38 -14.56
C ILE A 133 16.76 -23.88 -14.58
N ASN A 134 17.27 -24.36 -13.46
CA ASN A 134 17.26 -25.79 -13.18
C ASN A 134 15.86 -26.17 -12.66
N GLU A 135 15.07 -26.84 -13.50
CA GLU A 135 13.67 -27.17 -13.19
C GLU A 135 13.55 -28.11 -11.99
N GLU A 136 14.49 -29.05 -11.84
CA GLU A 136 14.52 -29.98 -10.71
C GLU A 136 14.73 -29.25 -9.39
N THR A 137 15.76 -28.39 -9.32
CA THR A 137 16.04 -27.57 -8.13
C THR A 137 14.89 -26.60 -7.82
N PHE A 138 14.28 -26.02 -8.86
CA PHE A 138 13.12 -25.14 -8.67
C PHE A 138 11.93 -25.92 -8.10
N ASN A 139 11.65 -27.12 -8.64
CA ASN A 139 10.56 -27.96 -8.16
C ASN A 139 10.78 -28.42 -6.71
N GLU A 140 12.01 -28.81 -6.34
CA GLU A 140 12.35 -29.14 -4.95
C GLU A 140 12.07 -27.96 -4.00
N ALA A 141 12.53 -26.77 -4.35
CA ALA A 141 12.28 -25.56 -3.57
C ALA A 141 10.77 -25.24 -3.47
N TYR A 142 10.03 -25.41 -4.57
CA TYR A 142 8.58 -25.23 -4.60
C TYR A 142 7.89 -26.23 -3.67
N MET A 143 8.22 -27.50 -3.75
CA MET A 143 7.61 -28.56 -2.94
C MET A 143 7.88 -28.40 -1.43
N MET A 144 9.01 -27.79 -1.03
CA MET A 144 9.27 -27.47 0.39
C MET A 144 8.30 -26.44 0.98
N HIS A 145 7.66 -25.62 0.16
CA HIS A 145 6.83 -24.49 0.60
C HIS A 145 5.34 -24.65 0.23
N THR A 146 4.96 -25.74 -0.42
CA THR A 146 3.59 -25.97 -0.85
C THR A 146 3.06 -27.30 -0.31
N SER A 147 1.74 -27.49 -0.36
CA SER A 147 1.12 -28.78 -0.07
C SER A 147 1.43 -29.77 -1.20
N THR A 148 1.78 -31.00 -0.85
CA THR A 148 1.94 -32.12 -1.80
C THR A 148 0.59 -32.72 -2.23
N SER A 149 -0.52 -32.32 -1.57
CA SER A 149 -1.87 -32.79 -1.86
C SER A 149 -2.68 -31.68 -2.52
N PRO A 150 -2.90 -31.71 -3.85
CA PRO A 150 -3.61 -30.65 -4.54
C PRO A 150 -5.08 -30.60 -4.08
N PHE A 151 -5.55 -29.38 -3.81
CA PHE A 151 -6.97 -29.14 -3.57
C PHE A 151 -7.67 -28.90 -4.92
N TYR A 152 -8.27 -29.94 -5.49
CA TYR A 152 -8.85 -29.90 -6.85
C TYR A 152 -9.83 -28.75 -7.11
N PRO A 153 -10.73 -28.33 -6.18
CA PRO A 153 -11.56 -27.16 -6.41
C PRO A 153 -10.76 -25.88 -6.68
N LEU A 154 -9.60 -25.70 -6.02
CA LEU A 154 -8.72 -24.57 -6.26
C LEU A 154 -8.11 -24.62 -7.67
N VAL A 155 -7.62 -25.80 -8.06
CA VAL A 155 -7.07 -26.03 -9.42
C VAL A 155 -8.13 -25.78 -10.47
N ALA A 156 -9.34 -26.32 -10.30
CA ALA A 156 -10.47 -26.10 -11.21
C ALA A 156 -10.87 -24.63 -11.29
N SER A 157 -10.85 -23.88 -10.17
CA SER A 157 -11.14 -22.44 -10.18
C SER A 157 -10.09 -21.65 -10.96
N THR A 158 -8.82 -22.04 -10.87
CA THR A 158 -7.72 -21.40 -11.63
C THR A 158 -7.85 -21.66 -13.12
N GLU A 159 -8.20 -22.90 -13.52
CA GLU A 159 -8.47 -23.25 -14.93
C GLU A 159 -9.70 -22.48 -15.45
N THR A 160 -10.74 -22.33 -14.63
CA THR A 160 -11.93 -21.53 -14.99
C THR A 160 -11.53 -20.07 -15.21
N ALA A 161 -10.75 -19.49 -14.32
CA ALA A 161 -10.23 -18.13 -14.48
C ALA A 161 -9.40 -17.97 -15.77
N ALA A 162 -8.52 -18.92 -16.05
CA ALA A 162 -7.74 -18.94 -17.29
C ALA A 162 -8.64 -19.06 -18.54
N ALA A 163 -9.66 -19.89 -18.49
CA ALA A 163 -10.63 -20.04 -19.59
C ALA A 163 -11.43 -18.74 -19.83
N MET A 164 -11.85 -18.04 -18.80
CA MET A 164 -12.50 -16.73 -18.91
C MET A 164 -11.61 -15.69 -19.59
N MET A 165 -10.32 -15.72 -19.31
CA MET A 165 -9.36 -14.73 -19.81
C MET A 165 -8.76 -15.08 -21.17
N ARG A 166 -8.85 -16.34 -21.64
CA ARG A 166 -8.18 -16.87 -22.84
C ARG A 166 -8.63 -16.24 -24.15
N SER A 167 -9.79 -15.65 -24.20
CA SER A 167 -10.39 -15.11 -25.43
C SER A 167 -10.49 -13.59 -25.38
N ASN A 168 -11.01 -12.99 -26.44
CA ASN A 168 -11.38 -11.56 -26.47
C ASN A 168 -12.30 -11.14 -25.31
N VAL A 169 -12.92 -12.10 -24.61
CA VAL A 169 -13.74 -11.82 -23.43
C VAL A 169 -12.85 -11.27 -22.29
N GLY A 170 -11.68 -11.87 -22.04
CA GLY A 170 -10.75 -11.37 -21.03
C GLY A 170 -10.31 -9.93 -21.29
N HIS A 171 -9.89 -9.64 -22.52
CA HIS A 171 -9.54 -8.28 -22.95
C HIS A 171 -10.71 -7.31 -22.73
N ARG A 172 -11.91 -7.68 -23.17
CA ARG A 172 -13.10 -6.84 -23.00
C ARG A 172 -13.42 -6.58 -21.53
N LEU A 173 -13.32 -7.60 -20.65
CA LEU A 173 -13.59 -7.44 -19.22
C LEU A 173 -12.66 -6.43 -18.58
N VAL A 174 -11.36 -6.47 -18.91
CA VAL A 174 -10.37 -5.53 -18.39
C VAL A 174 -10.58 -4.14 -18.97
N ASP A 175 -10.76 -4.00 -20.27
CA ASP A 175 -11.00 -2.70 -20.92
C ASP A 175 -12.30 -2.04 -20.41
N GLU A 176 -13.38 -2.80 -20.22
CA GLU A 176 -14.63 -2.29 -19.63
C GLU A 176 -14.45 -1.83 -18.17
N ALA A 177 -13.60 -2.50 -17.38
CA ALA A 177 -13.27 -2.06 -16.04
C ALA A 177 -12.49 -0.74 -16.04
N ILE A 178 -11.51 -0.61 -16.94
CA ILE A 178 -10.74 0.63 -17.15
C ILE A 178 -11.67 1.77 -17.56
N ASP A 179 -12.52 1.57 -18.57
CA ASP A 179 -13.47 2.57 -19.04
C ASP A 179 -14.43 3.02 -17.93
N ARG A 180 -14.86 2.11 -17.09
CA ARG A 180 -15.75 2.40 -15.96
C ARG A 180 -15.03 3.25 -14.91
N ALA A 181 -13.79 2.90 -14.59
CA ALA A 181 -12.97 3.67 -13.68
C ALA A 181 -12.70 5.09 -14.20
N ILE A 182 -12.38 5.23 -15.49
CA ILE A 182 -12.15 6.52 -16.14
C ILE A 182 -13.44 7.38 -16.12
N ARG A 183 -14.60 6.80 -16.44
CA ARG A 183 -15.89 7.53 -16.34
C ARG A 183 -16.19 7.99 -14.91
N PHE A 184 -15.94 7.13 -13.92
CA PHE A 184 -16.14 7.50 -12.51
C PHE A 184 -15.18 8.64 -12.08
N ARG A 185 -13.91 8.57 -12.45
CA ARG A 185 -12.91 9.61 -12.18
C ARG A 185 -13.33 10.95 -12.79
N LYS A 186 -13.76 10.96 -14.06
CA LYS A 186 -14.26 12.16 -14.74
C LYS A 186 -15.48 12.76 -14.04
N GLU A 187 -16.40 11.92 -13.56
CA GLU A 187 -17.60 12.40 -12.89
C GLU A 187 -17.29 12.99 -11.49
N VAL A 188 -16.39 12.36 -10.73
CA VAL A 188 -15.92 12.92 -9.44
C VAL A 188 -15.24 14.27 -9.69
N LYS A 189 -14.33 14.36 -10.68
CA LYS A 189 -13.63 15.61 -11.01
C LYS A 189 -14.61 16.69 -11.47
N ARG A 190 -15.64 16.34 -12.24
CA ARG A 190 -16.71 17.27 -12.64
C ARG A 190 -17.47 17.82 -11.44
N LEU A 191 -17.80 16.96 -10.45
CA LEU A 191 -18.48 17.38 -9.23
C LEU A 191 -17.56 18.24 -8.36
N HIS A 192 -16.29 17.90 -8.24
CA HIS A 192 -15.29 18.70 -7.55
C HIS A 192 -15.20 20.11 -8.12
N ASN A 193 -15.03 20.24 -9.44
CA ASN A 193 -14.90 21.52 -10.14
C ASN A 193 -16.19 22.36 -10.13
N ALA A 194 -17.35 21.71 -10.00
CA ALA A 194 -18.65 22.39 -9.92
C ALA A 194 -19.09 22.73 -8.48
N ALA A 195 -18.32 22.33 -7.48
CA ALA A 195 -18.69 22.53 -6.08
C ALA A 195 -18.42 23.97 -5.63
N ASP A 196 -19.43 24.62 -5.02
CA ASP A 196 -19.29 25.99 -4.47
C ASP A 196 -18.37 26.05 -3.24
N THR A 197 -18.32 24.96 -2.47
CA THR A 197 -17.54 24.88 -1.23
C THR A 197 -16.48 23.79 -1.30
N TRP A 198 -16.91 22.53 -1.36
CA TRP A 198 -16.01 21.39 -1.44
C TRP A 198 -16.69 20.16 -2.04
N PHE A 199 -15.91 19.28 -2.64
CA PHE A 199 -16.22 17.88 -2.95
C PHE A 199 -14.92 17.08 -2.91
N PHE A 200 -15.02 15.76 -2.92
CA PHE A 200 -13.86 14.89 -3.07
C PHE A 200 -13.13 15.19 -4.38
N ASP A 201 -11.81 15.14 -4.36
CA ASP A 201 -11.01 15.18 -5.58
C ASP A 201 -10.51 13.77 -5.94
N VAL A 202 -9.89 13.62 -7.09
CA VAL A 202 -9.31 12.35 -7.56
C VAL A 202 -7.81 12.53 -7.74
N TRP A 203 -7.05 11.63 -7.14
CA TRP A 203 -5.61 11.56 -7.37
C TRP A 203 -5.33 10.95 -8.75
N GLN A 204 -5.05 11.79 -9.72
CA GLN A 204 -4.89 11.42 -11.12
C GLN A 204 -4.20 12.53 -11.92
N PRO A 205 -3.66 12.23 -13.13
CA PRO A 205 -3.23 13.25 -14.09
C PRO A 205 -4.37 14.20 -14.47
N ASP A 206 -4.01 15.43 -14.88
CA ASP A 206 -4.99 16.43 -15.37
C ASP A 206 -5.73 15.94 -16.62
N ASN A 207 -5.03 15.25 -17.52
CA ASN A 207 -5.60 14.55 -18.67
C ASN A 207 -5.50 13.03 -18.48
N ILE A 208 -6.59 12.31 -18.74
CA ILE A 208 -6.71 10.86 -18.59
C ILE A 208 -7.25 10.17 -19.84
N ASP A 209 -7.17 10.83 -21.01
CA ASP A 209 -7.81 10.36 -22.24
C ASP A 209 -6.96 9.34 -23.03
N THR A 210 -5.62 9.38 -22.87
CA THR A 210 -4.71 8.46 -23.57
C THR A 210 -3.79 7.73 -22.60
N LYS A 211 -3.13 6.66 -23.09
CA LYS A 211 -2.22 5.84 -22.29
C LYS A 211 -1.08 6.68 -21.68
N GLU A 212 -0.48 7.55 -22.48
CA GLU A 212 0.70 8.33 -22.11
C GLU A 212 0.41 9.34 -21.00
N CYS A 213 -0.86 9.68 -20.81
CA CYS A 213 -1.29 10.58 -19.73
C CYS A 213 -1.17 9.95 -18.34
N TRP A 214 -1.17 8.61 -18.23
CA TRP A 214 -1.09 7.89 -16.97
C TRP A 214 0.35 7.67 -16.47
N GLU A 215 1.34 8.02 -17.27
CA GLU A 215 2.74 8.03 -16.85
C GLU A 215 2.98 9.22 -15.91
N LEU A 216 3.73 8.99 -14.83
CA LEU A 216 4.18 10.05 -13.95
C LEU A 216 5.34 10.80 -14.60
N LYS A 217 5.22 12.11 -14.69
CA LYS A 217 6.25 12.96 -15.27
C LYS A 217 6.87 13.87 -14.21
N PRO A 218 8.18 14.17 -14.31
CA PRO A 218 8.87 15.04 -13.34
C PRO A 218 8.28 16.45 -13.22
N GLU A 219 7.69 16.96 -14.31
CA GLU A 219 7.07 18.29 -14.38
C GLU A 219 5.65 18.35 -13.80
N ASP A 220 5.01 17.21 -13.59
CA ASP A 220 3.65 17.14 -13.06
C ASP A 220 3.64 17.36 -11.53
N THR A 221 2.61 18.02 -11.02
CA THR A 221 2.45 18.30 -9.59
C THR A 221 1.31 17.50 -8.94
N TRP A 222 0.38 16.98 -9.74
CA TRP A 222 -0.82 16.27 -9.24
C TRP A 222 -0.49 15.08 -8.34
N HIS A 223 0.64 14.39 -8.61
CA HIS A 223 1.03 13.20 -7.88
C HIS A 223 1.62 13.49 -6.48
N GLY A 224 2.11 14.72 -6.23
CA GLY A 224 2.66 15.14 -4.94
C GLY A 224 4.00 14.51 -4.54
N PHE A 225 4.68 13.77 -5.43
CA PHE A 225 6.01 13.24 -5.19
C PHE A 225 7.09 14.29 -5.49
N ARG A 226 8.11 14.39 -4.65
CA ARG A 226 9.21 15.36 -4.79
C ARG A 226 10.22 15.00 -5.89
N ASN A 227 10.44 13.70 -6.11
CA ASN A 227 11.42 13.21 -7.08
C ASN A 227 10.75 12.08 -7.90
N VAL A 228 10.45 12.36 -9.14
CA VAL A 228 9.89 11.42 -10.11
C VAL A 228 10.83 11.34 -11.30
N ASP A 229 11.14 10.13 -11.73
CA ASP A 229 11.89 9.87 -12.96
C ASP A 229 10.90 9.70 -14.13
N GLY A 230 11.13 10.37 -15.24
CA GLY A 230 10.34 10.17 -16.47
C GLY A 230 10.52 8.76 -17.02
N ASP A 231 9.52 8.25 -17.75
CA ASP A 231 9.51 6.89 -18.32
C ASP A 231 9.86 5.81 -17.29
N HIS A 232 9.23 5.88 -16.13
CA HIS A 232 9.52 4.97 -15.02
C HIS A 232 8.28 4.43 -14.31
N MET A 233 7.30 5.29 -14.05
CA MET A 233 6.10 4.93 -13.30
C MET A 233 4.83 5.24 -14.07
N PHE A 234 3.85 4.36 -13.94
CA PHE A 234 2.54 4.44 -14.59
C PHE A 234 1.45 4.22 -13.55
N LEU A 235 0.42 5.09 -13.53
CA LEU A 235 -0.72 4.94 -12.63
C LEU A 235 -1.80 4.06 -13.25
N ASP A 236 -2.21 3.05 -12.52
CA ASP A 236 -3.30 2.14 -12.89
C ASP A 236 -4.66 2.84 -12.87
N PRO A 237 -5.37 2.94 -14.00
CA PRO A 237 -6.67 3.59 -14.05
C PRO A 237 -7.73 2.98 -13.13
N ILE A 238 -7.71 1.65 -12.91
CA ILE A 238 -8.72 0.95 -12.11
C ILE A 238 -8.54 1.09 -10.59
N LYS A 239 -7.39 1.58 -10.15
CA LYS A 239 -7.13 1.89 -8.75
C LYS A 239 -7.42 3.36 -8.48
N VAL A 240 -8.66 3.63 -8.10
CA VAL A 240 -9.19 4.99 -7.97
C VAL A 240 -8.97 5.50 -6.55
N THR A 241 -8.02 6.40 -6.38
CA THR A 241 -7.79 7.09 -5.11
C THR A 241 -8.51 8.42 -5.09
N LEU A 242 -9.44 8.57 -4.14
CA LEU A 242 -10.13 9.84 -3.85
C LEU A 242 -9.38 10.59 -2.75
N LEU A 243 -9.36 11.91 -2.85
CA LEU A 243 -8.80 12.82 -1.87
C LEU A 243 -9.93 13.48 -1.09
N THR A 244 -9.76 13.57 0.23
CA THR A 244 -10.65 14.31 1.12
C THR A 244 -10.05 15.68 1.44
N PRO A 245 -10.88 16.72 1.74
CA PRO A 245 -10.38 18.05 2.10
C PRO A 245 -9.49 18.04 3.35
N GLY A 246 -8.52 18.96 3.41
CA GLY A 246 -7.68 19.19 4.59
C GLY A 246 -6.18 19.05 4.36
N LEU A 247 -5.77 18.36 3.29
CA LEU A 247 -4.37 18.18 2.92
C LEU A 247 -4.20 18.40 1.41
N ASN A 248 -3.19 19.19 1.03
CA ASN A 248 -2.84 19.48 -0.36
C ASN A 248 -1.66 18.62 -0.85
N ALA A 249 -1.49 18.53 -2.18
CA ALA A 249 -0.41 17.75 -2.80
C ALA A 249 1.00 18.21 -2.43
N ASP A 250 1.16 19.51 -2.13
CA ASP A 250 2.42 20.11 -1.67
C ASP A 250 2.74 19.86 -0.20
N GLY A 251 1.83 19.23 0.54
CA GLY A 251 1.96 18.94 1.97
C GLY A 251 1.42 20.04 2.90
N THR A 252 0.81 21.10 2.37
CA THR A 252 0.16 22.10 3.21
C THR A 252 -1.15 21.57 3.78
N MET A 253 -1.37 21.81 5.08
CA MET A 253 -2.62 21.48 5.77
C MET A 253 -3.54 22.70 5.81
N ALA A 254 -4.83 22.49 5.55
CA ALA A 254 -5.85 23.51 5.70
C ALA A 254 -6.25 23.68 7.17
N ASP A 255 -6.93 24.79 7.52
CA ASP A 255 -7.44 25.03 8.89
C ASP A 255 -8.53 24.01 9.29
N LYS A 256 -9.24 23.47 8.31
CA LYS A 256 -10.29 22.44 8.48
C LYS A 256 -10.04 21.29 7.53
N GLY A 257 -10.37 20.10 7.98
CA GLY A 257 -10.19 18.90 7.16
C GLY A 257 -11.21 17.82 7.46
N ILE A 258 -11.30 16.86 6.53
CA ILE A 258 -12.15 15.67 6.66
C ILE A 258 -11.22 14.44 6.59
N PRO A 259 -10.76 13.91 7.74
CA PRO A 259 -10.00 12.68 7.75
C PRO A 259 -10.74 11.55 7.04
N ALA A 260 -10.04 10.86 6.15
CA ALA A 260 -10.65 9.86 5.28
C ALA A 260 -11.25 8.67 6.05
N SER A 261 -10.77 8.41 7.27
CA SER A 261 -11.30 7.38 8.15
C SER A 261 -12.77 7.59 8.52
N ILE A 262 -13.23 8.83 8.64
CA ILE A 262 -14.64 9.17 8.90
C ILE A 262 -15.49 8.79 7.69
N VAL A 263 -15.05 9.15 6.48
CA VAL A 263 -15.74 8.81 5.24
C VAL A 263 -15.79 7.28 5.05
N SER A 264 -14.70 6.60 5.36
CA SER A 264 -14.64 5.12 5.30
C SER A 264 -15.69 4.47 6.19
N LYS A 265 -15.81 4.90 7.45
CA LYS A 265 -16.85 4.38 8.37
C LYS A 265 -18.27 4.73 7.93
N TYR A 266 -18.47 5.92 7.39
CA TYR A 266 -19.76 6.31 6.83
C TYR A 266 -20.18 5.42 5.66
N LEU A 267 -19.23 5.08 4.76
CA LEU A 267 -19.45 4.20 3.62
C LEU A 267 -19.67 2.75 4.05
N ASP A 268 -18.94 2.28 5.06
CA ASP A 268 -19.06 0.91 5.61
C ASP A 268 -20.49 0.66 6.14
N ASP A 269 -21.07 1.60 6.87
CA ASP A 269 -22.48 1.56 7.34
C ASP A 269 -23.50 1.48 6.19
N ARG A 270 -23.08 1.78 4.96
CA ARG A 270 -23.89 1.73 3.73
C ARG A 270 -23.52 0.57 2.81
N GLY A 271 -22.71 -0.37 3.33
CA GLY A 271 -22.28 -1.57 2.62
C GLY A 271 -21.26 -1.34 1.51
N ILE A 272 -20.51 -0.22 1.58
CA ILE A 272 -19.41 0.10 0.66
C ILE A 272 -18.10 -0.04 1.39
N ILE A 273 -17.33 -1.07 1.04
CA ILE A 273 -16.01 -1.33 1.61
C ILE A 273 -14.95 -0.55 0.85
N VAL A 274 -14.18 0.28 1.57
CA VAL A 274 -13.03 0.99 1.04
C VAL A 274 -11.83 0.03 1.04
N GLU A 275 -11.10 -0.04 -0.06
CA GLU A 275 -9.95 -0.94 -0.20
C GLU A 275 -8.79 -0.55 0.71
N LYS A 276 -8.46 0.74 0.75
CA LYS A 276 -7.47 1.31 1.65
C LYS A 276 -7.90 2.70 2.10
N THR A 277 -7.76 2.96 3.39
CA THR A 277 -7.99 4.28 4.00
C THR A 277 -6.66 4.86 4.45
N GLY A 278 -6.20 5.94 3.81
CA GLY A 278 -5.09 6.75 4.29
C GLY A 278 -5.58 7.92 5.15
N PRO A 279 -4.71 8.83 5.57
CA PRO A 279 -5.13 9.98 6.39
C PRO A 279 -6.15 10.88 5.69
N TYR A 280 -5.91 11.23 4.42
CA TYR A 280 -6.78 12.08 3.60
C TYR A 280 -7.03 11.49 2.21
N ASN A 281 -6.99 10.17 2.09
CA ASN A 281 -7.27 9.49 0.83
C ASN A 281 -7.98 8.16 1.04
N LEU A 282 -8.77 7.75 0.03
CA LEU A 282 -9.56 6.53 0.00
C LEU A 282 -9.32 5.83 -1.33
N LEU A 283 -8.79 4.62 -1.30
CA LEU A 283 -8.60 3.80 -2.49
C LEU A 283 -9.81 2.93 -2.74
N PHE A 284 -10.32 2.96 -3.98
CA PHE A 284 -11.36 2.06 -4.48
C PHE A 284 -10.84 1.25 -5.65
N LEU A 285 -11.16 -0.03 -5.68
CA LEU A 285 -10.74 -0.96 -6.71
C LEU A 285 -11.87 -1.21 -7.71
N PHE A 286 -11.69 -0.78 -8.95
CA PHE A 286 -12.65 -0.99 -10.04
C PHE A 286 -12.33 -2.28 -10.81
N SER A 287 -12.48 -3.43 -10.16
CA SER A 287 -12.32 -4.74 -10.80
C SER A 287 -13.47 -5.04 -11.76
N PHE A 288 -13.36 -6.12 -12.55
CA PHE A 288 -14.46 -6.53 -13.44
C PHE A 288 -15.74 -6.97 -12.71
N GLY A 289 -15.68 -7.19 -11.40
CA GLY A 289 -16.86 -7.42 -10.55
C GLY A 289 -17.64 -6.15 -10.19
N ILE A 290 -17.11 -4.97 -10.55
CA ILE A 290 -17.77 -3.68 -10.32
C ILE A 290 -18.56 -3.32 -11.59
N ASP A 291 -19.87 -3.27 -11.50
CA ASP A 291 -20.77 -2.79 -12.56
C ASP A 291 -21.08 -1.28 -12.42
N ASN A 292 -21.83 -0.74 -13.36
CA ASN A 292 -22.23 0.66 -13.33
C ASN A 292 -23.12 0.99 -12.11
N THR A 293 -23.94 0.04 -11.66
CA THR A 293 -24.83 0.24 -10.49
C THR A 293 -24.00 0.45 -9.22
N LYS A 294 -22.96 -0.35 -9.02
CA LYS A 294 -22.03 -0.22 -7.88
C LYS A 294 -21.24 1.09 -7.95
N ALA A 295 -20.71 1.44 -9.14
CA ALA A 295 -19.99 2.69 -9.34
C ALA A 295 -20.86 3.92 -9.05
N MET A 296 -22.09 3.95 -9.56
CA MET A 296 -23.03 5.03 -9.29
C MET A 296 -23.55 5.02 -7.85
N GLY A 297 -23.65 3.82 -7.24
CA GLY A 297 -23.93 3.68 -5.82
C GLY A 297 -22.89 4.36 -4.93
N LEU A 298 -21.59 4.14 -5.21
CA LEU A 298 -20.50 4.83 -4.53
C LEU A 298 -20.62 6.35 -4.71
N LEU A 299 -20.80 6.82 -5.94
CA LEU A 299 -20.92 8.27 -6.20
C LEU A 299 -22.08 8.90 -5.44
N ARG A 300 -23.23 8.22 -5.40
CA ARG A 300 -24.41 8.68 -4.64
C ARG A 300 -24.09 8.79 -3.15
N GLU A 301 -23.40 7.81 -2.56
CA GLU A 301 -23.07 7.84 -1.13
C GLU A 301 -22.01 8.89 -0.80
N LEU A 302 -21.09 9.21 -1.73
CA LEU A 302 -20.19 10.36 -1.58
C LEU A 302 -20.96 11.70 -1.58
N CYS A 303 -21.96 11.85 -2.46
CA CYS A 303 -22.86 13.01 -2.45
C CYS A 303 -23.71 13.08 -1.16
N ASN A 304 -24.19 11.93 -0.68
CA ASN A 304 -24.92 11.85 0.60
C ASN A 304 -24.02 12.26 1.77
N PHE A 305 -22.77 11.75 1.81
CA PHE A 305 -21.81 12.13 2.84
C PHE A 305 -21.59 13.66 2.86
N ARG A 306 -21.33 14.28 1.69
CA ARG A 306 -21.19 15.72 1.58
C ARG A 306 -22.41 16.45 2.17
N ARG A 307 -23.61 16.09 1.75
CA ARG A 307 -24.87 16.69 2.24
C ARG A 307 -24.99 16.55 3.76
N ASP A 308 -24.74 15.36 4.30
CA ASP A 308 -24.90 15.06 5.72
C ASP A 308 -23.82 15.75 6.57
N PHE A 309 -22.60 15.89 6.01
CA PHE A 309 -21.49 16.64 6.59
C PHE A 309 -21.80 18.14 6.64
N ASP A 310 -22.30 18.73 5.53
CA ASP A 310 -22.66 20.15 5.45
C ASP A 310 -23.83 20.48 6.40
N ARG A 311 -24.79 19.55 6.60
CA ARG A 311 -25.85 19.64 7.62
C ARG A 311 -25.36 19.40 9.04
N ASN A 312 -24.15 18.96 9.20
CA ASN A 312 -23.51 18.62 10.47
C ASN A 312 -24.35 17.67 11.32
N LEU A 313 -24.72 16.51 10.73
CA LEU A 313 -25.52 15.48 11.42
C LEU A 313 -24.81 14.94 12.65
N GLU A 314 -25.57 14.48 13.63
CA GLU A 314 -25.04 13.76 14.79
C GLU A 314 -24.46 12.40 14.37
N ILE A 315 -23.40 11.94 15.06
CA ILE A 315 -22.75 10.66 14.78
C ILE A 315 -23.72 9.48 14.84
N ARG A 316 -24.71 9.54 15.77
CA ARG A 316 -25.73 8.49 15.87
C ARG A 316 -26.59 8.33 14.61
N GLU A 317 -26.75 9.40 13.82
CA GLU A 317 -27.51 9.39 12.56
C GLU A 317 -26.60 9.10 11.36
N ALA A 318 -25.42 9.70 11.35
CA ALA A 318 -24.49 9.64 10.24
C ALA A 318 -23.70 8.31 10.19
N ILE A 319 -23.23 7.82 11.35
CA ILE A 319 -22.42 6.60 11.49
C ILE A 319 -22.95 5.77 12.67
N PRO A 320 -24.14 5.16 12.54
CA PRO A 320 -24.81 4.43 13.62
C PRO A 320 -23.98 3.29 14.24
N SER A 321 -23.15 2.61 13.45
CA SER A 321 -22.29 1.53 13.94
C SER A 321 -21.23 2.03 14.92
N LEU A 322 -20.64 3.20 14.65
CA LEU A 322 -19.65 3.85 15.52
C LEU A 322 -20.31 4.28 16.84
N TYR A 323 -21.48 4.93 16.75
CA TYR A 323 -22.25 5.34 17.93
C TYR A 323 -22.62 4.14 18.81
N LYS A 324 -23.15 3.04 18.24
CA LYS A 324 -23.56 1.85 18.98
C LYS A 324 -22.42 1.20 19.77
N LYS A 325 -21.20 1.26 19.26
CA LYS A 325 -20.01 0.72 19.93
C LYS A 325 -19.53 1.58 21.11
N ASN A 326 -19.71 2.91 21.00
CA ASN A 326 -19.17 3.88 21.98
C ASN A 326 -20.20 4.98 22.27
N PRO A 327 -21.43 4.65 22.78
CA PRO A 327 -22.52 5.61 22.87
C PRO A 327 -22.21 6.76 23.85
N ALA A 328 -21.56 6.47 24.98
CA ALA A 328 -21.23 7.51 25.97
C ALA A 328 -20.25 8.57 25.46
N PHE A 329 -19.37 8.19 24.51
CA PHE A 329 -18.40 9.11 23.92
C PHE A 329 -19.03 9.95 22.80
N TYR A 330 -19.88 9.35 21.97
CA TYR A 330 -20.43 10.00 20.77
C TYR A 330 -21.80 10.65 21.00
N GLU A 331 -22.35 10.64 22.22
CA GLU A 331 -23.63 11.30 22.52
C GLU A 331 -23.56 12.79 22.24
N GLY A 332 -24.40 13.28 21.34
CA GLY A 332 -24.47 14.69 20.93
C GLY A 332 -23.31 15.17 20.03
N MET A 333 -22.29 14.34 19.80
CA MET A 333 -21.19 14.68 18.90
C MET A 333 -21.68 14.71 17.44
N ARG A 334 -21.19 15.68 16.66
CA ARG A 334 -21.55 15.89 15.27
C ARG A 334 -20.38 15.56 14.33
N LEU A 335 -20.70 15.35 13.03
CA LEU A 335 -19.70 14.98 12.02
C LEU A 335 -18.54 15.98 11.91
N GLN A 336 -18.84 17.29 11.95
CA GLN A 336 -17.81 18.32 11.84
C GLN A 336 -16.94 18.40 13.10
N ASP A 337 -17.52 18.15 14.29
CA ASP A 337 -16.75 18.12 15.55
C ASP A 337 -15.75 16.96 15.55
N LEU A 338 -16.20 15.77 15.13
CA LEU A 338 -15.34 14.60 14.99
C LEU A 338 -14.24 14.83 13.96
N ALA A 339 -14.60 15.39 12.80
CA ALA A 339 -13.63 15.66 11.74
C ALA A 339 -12.57 16.66 12.18
N GLN A 340 -12.99 17.76 12.83
CA GLN A 340 -12.08 18.79 13.32
C GLN A 340 -11.16 18.23 14.42
N GLY A 341 -11.68 17.45 15.36
CA GLY A 341 -10.86 16.86 16.42
C GLY A 341 -9.76 15.93 15.90
N ILE A 342 -10.06 15.03 14.96
CA ILE A 342 -9.02 14.17 14.35
C ILE A 342 -8.07 15.01 13.48
N HIS A 343 -8.59 16.01 12.73
CA HIS A 343 -7.77 16.88 11.90
C HIS A 343 -6.76 17.69 12.74
N GLU A 344 -7.17 18.24 13.88
CA GLU A 344 -6.29 18.97 14.79
C GLU A 344 -5.13 18.11 15.32
N LEU A 345 -5.36 16.82 15.60
CA LEU A 345 -4.27 15.90 15.95
C LEU A 345 -3.29 15.71 14.80
N THR A 346 -3.77 15.57 13.57
CA THR A 346 -2.88 15.42 12.41
C THR A 346 -2.07 16.69 12.12
N VAL A 347 -2.66 17.88 12.34
CA VAL A 347 -1.97 19.18 12.25
C VAL A 347 -0.94 19.32 13.38
N LYS A 348 -1.34 19.02 14.64
CA LYS A 348 -0.45 19.06 15.82
C LYS A 348 0.83 18.26 15.61
N HIS A 349 0.73 17.10 14.98
CA HIS A 349 1.86 16.21 14.70
C HIS A 349 2.58 16.49 13.39
N ASP A 350 2.19 17.52 12.64
CA ASP A 350 2.76 17.83 11.32
C ASP A 350 2.83 16.57 10.43
N LEU A 351 1.67 15.93 10.27
CA LEU A 351 1.53 14.65 9.56
C LEU A 351 2.28 14.58 8.22
N PRO A 352 2.25 15.58 7.31
CA PRO A 352 2.94 15.50 6.04
C PRO A 352 4.45 15.36 6.17
N ASN A 353 5.09 16.17 7.03
CA ASN A 353 6.54 16.08 7.28
C ASN A 353 6.88 14.79 8.00
N MET A 354 6.08 14.37 8.97
CA MET A 354 6.26 13.08 9.64
C MET A 354 6.21 11.92 8.65
N MET A 355 5.25 11.92 7.70
CA MET A 355 5.14 10.89 6.65
C MET A 355 6.36 10.86 5.72
N PHE A 356 6.95 12.01 5.38
CA PHE A 356 8.19 12.05 4.62
C PHE A 356 9.36 11.48 5.42
N HIS A 357 9.58 11.97 6.63
CA HIS A 357 10.76 11.63 7.43
C HIS A 357 10.75 10.21 7.98
N ALA A 358 9.57 9.64 8.29
CA ALA A 358 9.45 8.26 8.75
C ALA A 358 9.99 7.22 7.75
N PHE A 359 10.11 7.57 6.47
CA PHE A 359 10.57 6.69 5.40
C PHE A 359 11.86 7.15 4.71
N GLU A 360 12.37 8.33 5.05
CA GLU A 360 13.67 8.81 4.55
C GLU A 360 14.84 8.13 5.28
N ASN A 361 14.72 7.99 6.59
CA ASN A 361 15.74 7.40 7.45
C ASN A 361 15.27 6.03 7.94
N LEU A 362 15.66 4.98 7.24
CA LEU A 362 15.32 3.62 7.66
C LEU A 362 15.99 3.27 8.99
N PRO A 363 15.34 2.46 9.86
CA PRO A 363 15.96 1.94 11.07
C PRO A 363 17.27 1.21 10.76
N LYS A 364 18.22 1.27 11.68
CA LYS A 364 19.52 0.63 11.52
C LYS A 364 19.40 -0.87 11.79
N MET A 365 19.88 -1.69 10.88
CA MET A 365 19.98 -3.13 11.11
C MET A 365 21.15 -3.42 12.08
N GLU A 366 20.83 -3.90 13.30
CA GLU A 366 21.81 -4.30 14.32
C GLU A 366 22.12 -5.80 14.23
N MET A 367 21.13 -6.59 13.85
CA MET A 367 21.26 -8.02 13.54
C MET A 367 20.33 -8.38 12.36
N THR A 368 20.58 -9.51 11.73
CA THR A 368 19.72 -9.98 10.64
C THR A 368 18.33 -10.35 11.17
N PRO A 369 17.28 -10.28 10.33
CA PRO A 369 15.95 -10.78 10.70
C PRO A 369 15.94 -12.26 11.12
N HIS A 370 16.87 -13.06 10.60
CA HIS A 370 17.06 -14.45 11.01
C HIS A 370 17.56 -14.57 12.45
N GLU A 371 18.60 -13.81 12.79
CA GLU A 371 19.17 -13.80 14.15
C GLU A 371 18.14 -13.32 15.18
N ALA A 372 17.39 -12.25 14.87
CA ALA A 372 16.31 -11.76 15.73
C ALA A 372 15.23 -12.84 15.95
N PHE A 373 14.82 -13.52 14.89
CA PHE A 373 13.85 -14.61 14.97
C PHE A 373 14.36 -15.80 15.79
N GLN A 374 15.64 -16.16 15.67
CA GLN A 374 16.24 -17.21 16.51
C GLN A 374 16.25 -16.84 18.00
N ARG A 375 16.50 -15.57 18.34
CA ARG A 375 16.43 -15.09 19.70
C ARG A 375 15.00 -15.08 20.24
N GLU A 376 14.01 -14.71 19.42
CA GLU A 376 12.59 -14.82 19.79
C GLU A 376 12.21 -16.27 20.11
N LEU A 377 12.59 -17.24 19.28
CA LEU A 377 12.31 -18.67 19.50
C LEU A 377 12.93 -19.22 20.81
N LYS A 378 14.06 -18.64 21.25
CA LYS A 378 14.70 -18.97 22.52
C LYS A 378 14.10 -18.25 23.73
N GLY A 379 13.12 -17.37 23.52
CA GLY A 379 12.53 -16.55 24.60
C GLY A 379 13.44 -15.42 25.09
N GLU A 380 14.46 -15.03 24.31
CA GLU A 380 15.38 -13.92 24.60
C GLU A 380 14.76 -12.57 24.21
N ILE A 381 13.48 -12.38 24.54
CA ILE A 381 12.70 -11.18 24.27
C ILE A 381 12.03 -10.66 25.51
N GLU A 382 11.69 -9.39 25.53
CA GLU A 382 10.86 -8.74 26.54
C GLU A 382 9.85 -7.80 25.90
N GLU A 383 8.76 -7.52 26.59
CA GLU A 383 7.79 -6.52 26.18
C GLU A 383 8.11 -5.18 26.82
N VAL A 384 8.11 -4.12 26.02
CA VAL A 384 8.28 -2.74 26.49
C VAL A 384 7.13 -1.89 25.95
N ARG A 385 6.86 -0.76 26.58
CA ARG A 385 5.91 0.21 26.03
C ARG A 385 6.46 0.74 24.69
N ILE A 386 5.56 1.07 23.76
CA ILE A 386 5.98 1.55 22.45
C ILE A 386 6.82 2.84 22.54
N GLU A 387 6.55 3.69 23.53
CA GLU A 387 7.32 4.91 23.82
C GLU A 387 8.78 4.63 24.19
N ASP A 388 9.03 3.47 24.81
CA ASP A 388 10.34 3.03 25.30
C ASP A 388 11.11 2.20 24.27
N MET A 389 10.60 2.12 23.04
CA MET A 389 11.22 1.33 21.97
C MET A 389 12.52 1.93 21.43
N GLN A 390 12.77 3.22 21.66
CA GLN A 390 13.99 3.88 21.16
C GLN A 390 15.24 3.21 21.71
N ASP A 391 16.24 3.01 20.85
CA ASP A 391 17.53 2.36 21.16
C ASP A 391 17.40 0.88 21.59
N ARG A 392 16.22 0.26 21.32
CA ARG A 392 15.98 -1.17 21.53
C ARG A 392 15.87 -1.88 20.16
N VAL A 393 16.41 -3.10 20.09
CA VAL A 393 16.34 -3.93 18.89
C VAL A 393 14.97 -4.59 18.82
N SER A 394 14.23 -4.37 17.72
CA SER A 394 12.92 -4.98 17.54
C SER A 394 13.03 -6.49 17.35
N ALA A 395 12.21 -7.25 18.06
CA ALA A 395 12.07 -8.69 17.85
C ALA A 395 11.12 -9.00 16.69
N ASN A 396 10.14 -8.13 16.46
CA ASN A 396 9.08 -8.34 15.48
C ASN A 396 9.08 -7.25 14.41
N MET A 397 8.40 -7.56 13.29
CA MET A 397 8.03 -6.57 12.31
C MET A 397 6.93 -5.67 12.88
N ILE A 398 7.10 -4.35 12.77
CA ILE A 398 6.08 -3.36 13.15
C ILE A 398 5.57 -2.68 11.89
N LEU A 399 4.28 -2.84 11.65
CA LEU A 399 3.66 -2.25 10.47
C LEU A 399 2.20 -1.83 10.74
N PRO A 400 1.83 -0.57 10.52
CA PRO A 400 0.44 -0.14 10.48
C PRO A 400 -0.28 -0.72 9.26
N TYR A 401 -1.52 -1.18 9.46
CA TYR A 401 -2.33 -1.72 8.38
C TYR A 401 -3.69 -1.00 8.30
N PRO A 402 -4.12 -0.56 7.12
CA PRO A 402 -3.40 -0.47 5.84
C PRO A 402 -2.33 0.65 5.83
N PRO A 403 -1.34 0.66 4.91
CA PRO A 403 -1.18 -0.19 3.73
C PRO A 403 -0.36 -1.48 3.96
N GLY A 404 0.13 -1.76 5.17
CA GLY A 404 0.95 -2.93 5.42
C GLY A 404 2.41 -2.79 4.96
N VAL A 405 2.95 -1.56 5.01
CA VAL A 405 4.38 -1.31 4.75
C VAL A 405 5.13 -1.31 6.08
N PRO A 406 6.12 -2.20 6.25
CA PRO A 406 6.91 -2.25 7.48
C PRO A 406 7.61 -0.93 7.76
N LEU A 407 7.51 -0.46 9.00
CA LEU A 407 8.26 0.67 9.54
C LEU A 407 9.54 0.20 10.24
N VAL A 408 9.48 -0.96 10.89
CA VAL A 408 10.61 -1.58 11.57
C VAL A 408 10.59 -3.08 11.27
N MET A 409 11.74 -3.62 10.88
CA MET A 409 11.92 -5.05 10.66
C MET A 409 12.55 -5.71 11.90
N PRO A 410 12.38 -7.04 12.08
CA PRO A 410 13.09 -7.76 13.15
C PRO A 410 14.60 -7.56 13.02
N GLY A 411 15.27 -7.28 14.12
CA GLY A 411 16.71 -7.01 14.16
C GLY A 411 17.11 -5.57 13.91
N GLU A 412 16.15 -4.68 13.65
CA GLU A 412 16.38 -3.25 13.48
C GLU A 412 16.21 -2.49 14.80
N VAL A 413 16.91 -1.35 14.91
CA VAL A 413 16.85 -0.43 16.04
C VAL A 413 16.43 0.96 15.58
N LEU A 414 15.50 1.56 16.30
CA LEU A 414 15.15 2.96 16.19
C LEU A 414 16.12 3.80 17.01
N THR A 415 16.81 4.70 16.33
CA THR A 415 17.73 5.67 16.97
C THR A 415 17.12 7.08 16.92
N LYS A 416 17.83 8.07 17.42
CA LYS A 416 17.42 9.48 17.33
C LYS A 416 17.26 9.96 15.88
N ASP A 417 18.04 9.39 14.95
CA ASP A 417 18.02 9.80 13.52
C ASP A 417 16.74 9.39 12.80
N ASN A 418 16.02 8.40 13.32
CA ASN A 418 14.76 7.93 12.77
C ASN A 418 13.60 8.03 13.77
N ARG A 419 13.68 9.01 14.65
CA ARG A 419 12.64 9.31 15.64
C ARG A 419 11.26 9.52 15.02
N ALA A 420 11.18 10.04 13.79
CA ALA A 420 9.92 10.25 13.06
C ALA A 420 9.11 8.95 12.87
N VAL A 421 9.76 7.78 12.82
CA VAL A 421 9.07 6.47 12.79
C VAL A 421 8.28 6.24 14.07
N LEU A 422 8.91 6.49 15.21
CA LEU A 422 8.28 6.33 16.52
C LEU A 422 7.17 7.37 16.72
N ASP A 423 7.40 8.62 16.34
CA ASP A 423 6.41 9.69 16.44
C ASP A 423 5.17 9.38 15.59
N PHE A 424 5.35 8.80 14.41
CA PHE A 424 4.24 8.35 13.58
C PHE A 424 3.42 7.23 14.26
N LEU A 425 4.07 6.24 14.86
CA LEU A 425 3.40 5.18 15.60
C LEU A 425 2.63 5.74 16.81
N LEU A 426 3.25 6.66 17.56
CA LEU A 426 2.63 7.31 18.72
C LEU A 426 1.41 8.15 18.33
N MET A 427 1.47 8.87 17.21
CA MET A 427 0.30 9.61 16.69
C MET A 427 -0.86 8.66 16.37
N LEU A 428 -0.60 7.50 15.74
CA LEU A 428 -1.65 6.52 15.46
C LEU A 428 -2.29 5.98 16.74
N CYS A 429 -1.49 5.74 17.79
CA CYS A 429 -1.98 5.34 19.12
C CYS A 429 -2.84 6.46 19.73
N GLU A 430 -2.35 7.71 19.71
CA GLU A 430 -3.07 8.89 20.26
C GLU A 430 -4.44 9.10 19.59
N ILE A 431 -4.54 8.93 18.27
CA ILE A 431 -5.83 9.01 17.57
C ILE A 431 -6.80 7.95 18.11
N GLY A 432 -6.35 6.71 18.25
CA GLY A 432 -7.18 5.61 18.77
C GLY A 432 -7.60 5.80 20.24
N GLU A 433 -6.76 6.43 21.06
CA GLU A 433 -7.07 6.77 22.45
C GLU A 433 -8.12 7.88 22.58
N HIS A 434 -7.97 8.94 21.75
CA HIS A 434 -8.87 10.09 21.78
C HIS A 434 -10.21 9.85 21.08
N PHE A 435 -10.24 8.97 20.07
CA PHE A 435 -11.43 8.70 19.26
C PHE A 435 -11.72 7.20 19.18
N PRO A 436 -12.44 6.62 20.17
CA PRO A 436 -12.74 5.19 20.20
C PRO A 436 -13.45 4.72 18.91
N GLY A 437 -12.90 3.69 18.26
CA GLY A 437 -13.34 3.18 16.97
C GLY A 437 -12.49 3.68 15.80
N PHE A 438 -11.48 4.52 16.03
CA PHE A 438 -10.48 4.96 15.05
C PHE A 438 -9.08 4.40 15.35
N GLU A 439 -9.01 3.34 16.14
CA GLU A 439 -7.77 2.62 16.40
C GLU A 439 -7.19 2.08 15.09
N THR A 440 -5.90 2.29 14.89
CA THR A 440 -5.15 1.67 13.79
C THR A 440 -4.66 0.30 14.22
N ASP A 441 -4.88 -0.71 13.39
CA ASP A 441 -4.25 -2.01 13.58
C ASP A 441 -2.74 -1.89 13.26
N ILE A 442 -1.91 -2.09 14.27
CA ILE A 442 -0.45 -2.04 14.14
C ILE A 442 0.09 -3.44 14.43
N HIS A 443 0.39 -4.17 13.36
CA HIS A 443 1.05 -5.46 13.51
C HIS A 443 2.38 -5.32 14.25
N GLY A 444 2.60 -6.18 15.24
CA GLY A 444 3.78 -6.15 16.09
C GLY A 444 3.68 -5.21 17.30
N ALA A 445 2.59 -4.44 17.40
CA ALA A 445 2.24 -3.69 18.62
C ALA A 445 0.95 -4.28 19.22
N TYR A 446 0.91 -4.39 20.53
CA TYR A 446 -0.17 -5.07 21.25
C TYR A 446 -0.85 -4.09 22.20
N ARG A 447 -2.14 -3.81 21.96
CA ARG A 447 -2.92 -2.95 22.85
C ARG A 447 -3.24 -3.67 24.14
N GLN A 448 -2.89 -3.08 25.26
CA GLN A 448 -3.13 -3.59 26.60
C GLN A 448 -4.53 -3.19 27.11
N ALA A 449 -4.97 -3.81 28.22
CA ALA A 449 -6.27 -3.54 28.81
C ALA A 449 -6.43 -2.09 29.32
N ASP A 450 -5.35 -1.42 29.65
CA ASP A 450 -5.30 -0.01 30.07
C ASP A 450 -5.23 0.98 28.89
N GLY A 451 -5.27 0.48 27.63
CA GLY A 451 -5.20 1.28 26.42
C GLY A 451 -3.79 1.53 25.88
N THR A 452 -2.75 1.25 26.67
CA THR A 452 -1.35 1.42 26.22
C THR A 452 -0.96 0.39 25.19
N TYR A 453 0.10 0.68 24.42
CA TYR A 453 0.63 -0.25 23.42
C TYR A 453 2.01 -0.76 23.83
N THR A 454 2.23 -2.07 23.71
CA THR A 454 3.53 -2.71 23.92
C THR A 454 4.07 -3.31 22.63
N VAL A 455 5.39 -3.41 22.56
CA VAL A 455 6.12 -4.04 21.47
C VAL A 455 7.12 -5.05 22.03
N LYS A 456 7.47 -6.05 21.24
CA LYS A 456 8.51 -7.01 21.62
C LYS A 456 9.88 -6.55 21.14
N VAL A 457 10.83 -6.53 22.05
CA VAL A 457 12.23 -6.19 21.78
C VAL A 457 13.15 -7.32 22.25
N ILE A 458 14.34 -7.39 21.67
CA ILE A 458 15.37 -8.32 22.07
C ILE A 458 15.91 -7.89 23.43
N LYS A 459 16.05 -8.85 24.37
CA LYS A 459 16.71 -8.61 25.67
C LYS A 459 18.15 -8.14 25.46
N GLN A 460 18.54 -7.11 26.20
CA GLN A 460 19.92 -6.60 26.21
C GLN A 460 20.85 -7.53 26.97
#